data_a13321c7ec503eb13b7480baf9ca477e
#
_entry.id   a13321c7ec503eb13b7480baf9ca477e
#
_cell.length_a   1.000
_cell.length_b   1.000
_cell.length_c   1.000
_cell.angle_alpha   90.00
_cell.angle_beta   90.00
_cell.angle_gamma   90.00
#
_symmetry.space_group_name_H-M   'P 1'
#
loop_
_entity.id
_entity.type
_entity.pdbx_description
1 polymer ?
#
loop_
_entity_poly.entity_id
_entity_poly.type
_entity_poly.pdbx_seq_one_letter_code
_entity_poly.pdbx_strand_id
1 'polypeptide(L)'
;GVLFAATHRLPARTAGWRATAAALVPPLFLLGTLLLIIAAARPRTALSRARRSVNAIAIGMVVDVSGSMEALDLSPSQNDWKTRLEVVKETFAKFVEARPDDLIGLVTFGGYASTRAPLTADHRALVHVLKGVEIPRAQTDAQGRPIDQEETLTAIGDGLATGVARLVDAEPETRIIILLSDGESNTGIITPEQAADAAAKLGIRVYTIGVGSNARTPFKTRDLFGRETIAYANATFDETQLKSIASKTSGRYFSVRDHDGLEAALDEINSLETTRIDREIYQ
;
A
#
# COMPACT_ATOMS: atom_id res chain seq x y z
N GLY A 1 79.82 -2.91 26.81
CA GLY A 1 79.66 -3.16 25.39
C GLY A 1 80.12 -4.54 25.02
N VAL A 2 79.28 -5.48 24.69
CA VAL A 2 79.67 -6.81 24.18
C VAL A 2 79.79 -6.66 22.65
N LEU A 3 81.06 -6.66 22.18
CA LEU A 3 81.33 -6.69 20.76
C LEU A 3 81.16 -8.11 20.24
N PHE A 4 80.13 -8.33 19.44
CA PHE A 4 79.96 -9.54 18.67
C PHE A 4 80.84 -9.51 17.43
N ALA A 5 82.09 -10.04 17.63
CA ALA A 5 83.02 -10.26 16.53
C ALA A 5 82.79 -11.68 16.00
N ALA A 6 82.09 -11.83 14.95
CA ALA A 6 82.09 -12.96 13.99
C ALA A 6 80.67 -13.31 13.40
N THR A 7 80.05 -12.37 12.85
CA THR A 7 78.73 -12.64 12.07
C THR A 7 79.01 -13.37 10.77
N HIS A 8 80.29 -13.42 10.26
CA HIS A 8 80.63 -14.06 8.98
C HIS A 8 80.74 -15.59 9.04
N ARG A 9 80.59 -16.21 10.22
CA ARG A 9 80.58 -17.67 10.39
C ARG A 9 79.23 -18.29 10.62
N LEU A 10 78.17 -17.51 10.53
CA LEU A 10 76.83 -18.11 10.56
C LEU A 10 76.58 -18.76 9.22
N PRO A 11 76.19 -20.07 9.17
CA PRO A 11 75.83 -20.72 7.93
C PRO A 11 74.66 -19.97 7.31
N ALA A 12 74.82 -19.72 6.01
CA ALA A 12 73.71 -19.13 5.27
C ALA A 12 72.43 -19.93 5.59
N ARG A 13 71.45 -19.27 6.16
CA ARG A 13 70.19 -19.90 6.50
C ARG A 13 69.54 -20.37 5.13
N THR A 14 69.69 -21.67 4.86
CA THR A 14 68.88 -22.26 3.80
C THR A 14 67.48 -21.99 4.17
N ALA A 15 66.80 -21.26 3.28
CA ALA A 15 65.39 -20.91 3.45
C ALA A 15 64.55 -22.19 3.42
N GLY A 16 64.49 -22.87 4.56
CA GLY A 16 63.61 -24.01 4.71
C GLY A 16 62.14 -23.55 4.60
N TRP A 17 61.26 -24.46 4.21
CA TRP A 17 59.83 -24.19 4.06
C TRP A 17 59.21 -23.40 5.22
N ARG A 18 59.79 -23.55 6.47
CA ARG A 18 59.36 -22.80 7.65
C ARG A 18 59.71 -21.32 7.59
N ALA A 19 60.81 -20.95 6.96
CA ALA A 19 61.21 -19.54 6.78
C ALA A 19 60.32 -18.86 5.73
N THR A 20 60.00 -19.56 4.65
CA THR A 20 59.09 -19.07 3.63
C THR A 20 57.65 -18.97 4.15
N ALA A 21 57.22 -19.95 4.94
CA ALA A 21 55.89 -19.89 5.61
C ALA A 21 55.81 -18.72 6.59
N ALA A 22 56.87 -18.47 7.41
CA ALA A 22 56.88 -17.34 8.32
C ALA A 22 56.88 -15.97 7.60
N ALA A 23 57.50 -15.88 6.41
CA ALA A 23 57.49 -14.67 5.59
C ALA A 23 56.08 -14.35 4.97
N LEU A 24 55.20 -15.36 4.83
CA LEU A 24 53.83 -15.18 4.33
C LEU A 24 52.84 -14.70 5.41
N VAL A 25 53.14 -14.88 6.69
CA VAL A 25 52.24 -14.50 7.78
C VAL A 25 51.92 -12.99 7.81
N PRO A 26 52.92 -12.05 7.73
CA PRO A 26 52.59 -10.63 7.75
C PRO A 26 51.70 -10.16 6.60
N PRO A 27 51.97 -10.53 5.31
CA PRO A 27 51.11 -10.11 4.23
C PRO A 27 49.69 -10.74 4.28
N LEU A 28 49.56 -11.99 4.74
CA LEU A 28 48.27 -12.62 4.99
C LEU A 28 47.48 -11.92 6.12
N PHE A 29 48.16 -11.53 7.17
CA PHE A 29 47.56 -10.77 8.27
C PHE A 29 47.06 -9.39 7.78
N LEU A 30 47.86 -8.67 7.00
CA LEU A 30 47.47 -7.40 6.40
C LEU A 30 46.31 -7.54 5.45
N LEU A 31 46.30 -8.58 4.61
CA LEU A 31 45.21 -8.87 3.71
C LEU A 31 43.90 -9.19 4.48
N GLY A 32 44.01 -10.02 5.53
CA GLY A 32 42.87 -10.34 6.39
C GLY A 32 42.30 -9.12 7.10
N THR A 33 43.19 -8.24 7.60
CA THR A 33 42.79 -6.98 8.25
C THR A 33 42.11 -6.06 7.24
N LEU A 34 42.64 -5.94 6.03
CA LEU A 34 42.02 -5.13 4.94
C LEU A 34 40.64 -5.65 4.58
N LEU A 35 40.49 -6.96 4.42
CA LEU A 35 39.20 -7.59 4.15
C LEU A 35 38.19 -7.38 5.27
N LEU A 36 38.66 -7.44 6.53
CA LEU A 36 37.82 -7.13 7.70
C LEU A 36 37.36 -5.67 7.72
N ILE A 37 38.24 -4.72 7.38
CA ILE A 37 37.87 -3.31 7.27
C ILE A 37 36.82 -3.10 6.17
N ILE A 38 37.01 -3.72 5.00
CA ILE A 38 36.05 -3.65 3.90
C ILE A 38 34.71 -4.28 4.32
N ALA A 39 34.73 -5.41 5.00
CA ALA A 39 33.51 -6.06 5.49
C ALA A 39 32.81 -5.22 6.57
N ALA A 40 33.57 -4.60 7.49
CA ALA A 40 33.02 -3.71 8.52
C ALA A 40 32.46 -2.41 7.93
N ALA A 41 33.06 -1.88 6.87
CA ALA A 41 32.58 -0.71 6.14
C ALA A 41 31.23 -0.96 5.45
N ARG A 42 30.80 -2.25 5.32
CA ARG A 42 29.53 -2.64 4.66
C ARG A 42 29.28 -1.80 3.41
N PRO A 43 30.14 -1.86 2.38
CA PRO A 43 29.92 -1.08 1.17
C PRO A 43 28.56 -1.47 0.60
N ARG A 44 27.54 -0.64 0.85
CA ARG A 44 26.23 -0.77 0.22
C ARG A 44 26.37 -0.11 -1.12
N THR A 45 26.35 -0.89 -2.18
CA THR A 45 26.10 -0.33 -3.50
C THR A 45 24.71 0.29 -3.44
N ALA A 46 24.64 1.62 -3.50
CA ALA A 46 23.39 2.36 -3.60
C ALA A 46 22.77 2.13 -5.00
N LEU A 47 22.50 0.86 -5.35
CA LEU A 47 21.78 0.48 -6.57
C LEU A 47 20.28 0.82 -6.49
N SER A 48 19.80 1.29 -5.34
CA SER A 48 18.37 1.53 -5.11
C SER A 48 17.95 2.99 -5.21
N ARG A 49 18.83 3.92 -5.59
CA ARG A 49 18.36 5.16 -6.21
C ARG A 49 18.26 4.92 -7.72
N ALA A 50 17.41 3.96 -8.13
CA ALA A 50 16.80 4.06 -9.44
C ALA A 50 16.32 5.51 -9.57
N ARG A 51 16.74 6.21 -10.63
CA ARG A 51 16.16 7.50 -10.98
C ARG A 51 14.65 7.25 -11.01
N ARG A 52 13.94 7.67 -9.95
CA ARG A 52 12.50 7.74 -10.04
C ARG A 52 12.21 8.62 -11.24
N SER A 53 11.31 8.17 -12.08
CA SER A 53 10.80 8.97 -13.17
C SER A 53 10.45 10.35 -12.61
N VAL A 54 10.83 11.42 -13.29
CA VAL A 54 10.48 12.79 -12.90
C VAL A 54 8.95 12.93 -12.77
N ASN A 55 8.20 12.03 -13.38
CA ASN A 55 6.75 12.00 -13.45
C ASN A 55 6.09 11.00 -12.48
N ALA A 56 6.84 10.40 -11.55
CA ALA A 56 6.27 9.49 -10.56
C ALA A 56 5.30 10.23 -9.64
N ILE A 57 4.19 9.60 -9.30
CA ILE A 57 3.19 10.11 -8.36
C ILE A 57 3.13 9.25 -7.09
N ALA A 58 2.70 9.86 -5.98
CA ALA A 58 2.41 9.14 -4.76
C ALA A 58 0.89 8.91 -4.65
N ILE A 59 0.49 7.64 -4.58
CA ILE A 59 -0.91 7.22 -4.58
C ILE A 59 -1.22 6.54 -3.25
N GLY A 60 -2.17 7.09 -2.49
CA GLY A 60 -2.77 6.43 -1.34
C GLY A 60 -4.06 5.72 -1.75
N MET A 61 -4.07 4.39 -1.75
CA MET A 61 -5.31 3.63 -1.89
C MET A 61 -5.98 3.51 -0.53
N VAL A 62 -7.17 4.07 -0.37
CA VAL A 62 -7.96 4.05 0.87
C VAL A 62 -9.24 3.27 0.61
N VAL A 63 -9.31 2.05 1.14
CA VAL A 63 -10.32 1.05 0.77
C VAL A 63 -11.20 0.73 1.97
N ASP A 64 -12.50 0.82 1.74
CA ASP A 64 -13.52 0.39 2.67
C ASP A 64 -13.51 -1.13 2.82
N VAL A 65 -13.54 -1.61 4.05
CA VAL A 65 -13.66 -3.03 4.41
C VAL A 65 -14.82 -3.26 5.39
N SER A 66 -15.79 -2.33 5.43
CA SER A 66 -17.01 -2.49 6.22
C SER A 66 -17.88 -3.63 5.71
N GLY A 67 -18.89 -4.01 6.49
CA GLY A 67 -19.78 -5.13 6.16
C GLY A 67 -20.54 -4.99 4.84
N SER A 68 -20.80 -3.76 4.38
CA SER A 68 -21.44 -3.49 3.08
C SER A 68 -20.60 -3.94 1.87
N MET A 69 -19.28 -4.08 2.03
CA MET A 69 -18.38 -4.59 1.01
C MET A 69 -18.51 -6.11 0.76
N GLU A 70 -19.33 -6.83 1.55
CA GLU A 70 -19.74 -8.22 1.27
C GLU A 70 -20.81 -8.33 0.17
N ALA A 71 -21.40 -7.22 -0.28
CA ALA A 71 -22.38 -7.18 -1.33
C ALA A 71 -21.85 -7.76 -2.66
N LEU A 72 -22.73 -8.37 -3.45
CA LEU A 72 -22.38 -9.10 -4.68
C LEU A 72 -22.81 -8.36 -5.95
N ASP A 73 -23.21 -7.10 -5.84
CA ASP A 73 -23.76 -6.31 -6.96
C ASP A 73 -22.72 -5.90 -8.01
N LEU A 74 -21.44 -5.99 -7.71
CA LEU A 74 -20.34 -5.80 -8.68
C LEU A 74 -19.89 -7.09 -9.37
N SER A 75 -20.57 -8.21 -9.14
CA SER A 75 -20.19 -9.49 -9.75
C SER A 75 -20.22 -9.41 -11.28
N PRO A 76 -19.19 -9.91 -11.98
CA PRO A 76 -19.16 -9.89 -13.45
C PRO A 76 -20.32 -10.66 -14.10
N SER A 77 -20.81 -11.69 -13.41
CA SER A 77 -21.96 -12.48 -13.87
C SER A 77 -22.68 -13.18 -12.71
N GLN A 78 -23.92 -13.64 -12.94
CA GLN A 78 -24.66 -14.42 -11.95
C GLN A 78 -24.07 -15.81 -11.67
N ASN A 79 -23.14 -16.28 -12.48
CA ASN A 79 -22.44 -17.54 -12.29
C ASN A 79 -21.09 -17.39 -11.58
N ASP A 80 -20.59 -16.15 -11.43
CA ASP A 80 -19.32 -15.80 -10.77
C ASP A 80 -19.58 -14.73 -9.71
N TRP A 81 -20.17 -15.15 -8.59
CA TRP A 81 -20.51 -14.27 -7.49
C TRP A 81 -19.25 -13.84 -6.73
N LYS A 82 -18.88 -12.56 -6.84
CA LYS A 82 -17.79 -11.93 -6.11
C LYS A 82 -18.32 -10.80 -5.23
N THR A 83 -17.72 -10.66 -4.06
CA THR A 83 -17.99 -9.52 -3.19
C THR A 83 -17.43 -8.23 -3.81
N ARG A 84 -17.97 -7.09 -3.41
CA ARG A 84 -17.39 -5.77 -3.80
C ARG A 84 -15.90 -5.72 -3.50
N LEU A 85 -15.50 -6.18 -2.30
CA LEU A 85 -14.08 -6.21 -1.91
C LEU A 85 -13.23 -7.09 -2.84
N GLU A 86 -13.72 -8.27 -3.25
CA GLU A 86 -12.99 -9.14 -4.18
C GLU A 86 -12.80 -8.46 -5.54
N VAL A 87 -13.84 -7.81 -6.08
CA VAL A 87 -13.75 -7.04 -7.34
C VAL A 87 -12.76 -5.90 -7.21
N VAL A 88 -12.81 -5.15 -6.11
CA VAL A 88 -11.88 -4.05 -5.83
C VAL A 88 -10.44 -4.55 -5.76
N LYS A 89 -10.18 -5.67 -5.08
CA LYS A 89 -8.83 -6.26 -4.98
C LYS A 89 -8.28 -6.64 -6.35
N GLU A 90 -9.08 -7.25 -7.21
CA GLU A 90 -8.67 -7.63 -8.57
C GLU A 90 -8.37 -6.41 -9.43
N THR A 91 -9.26 -5.41 -9.42
CA THR A 91 -9.10 -4.21 -10.25
C THR A 91 -7.94 -3.34 -9.75
N PHE A 92 -7.79 -3.19 -8.44
CA PHE A 92 -6.65 -2.45 -7.87
C PHE A 92 -5.32 -3.16 -8.11
N ALA A 93 -5.27 -4.50 -8.11
CA ALA A 93 -4.05 -5.23 -8.46
C ALA A 93 -3.60 -4.91 -9.89
N LYS A 94 -4.53 -4.91 -10.87
CA LYS A 94 -4.25 -4.52 -12.25
C LYS A 94 -3.77 -3.06 -12.34
N PHE A 95 -4.43 -2.15 -11.61
CA PHE A 95 -4.06 -0.74 -11.56
C PHE A 95 -2.64 -0.53 -11.02
N VAL A 96 -2.26 -1.24 -9.96
CA VAL A 96 -0.91 -1.19 -9.38
C VAL A 96 0.13 -1.74 -10.36
N GLU A 97 -0.15 -2.86 -11.02
CA GLU A 97 0.76 -3.48 -11.99
C GLU A 97 1.01 -2.60 -13.22
N ALA A 98 0.05 -1.77 -13.61
CA ALA A 98 0.17 -0.84 -14.74
C ALA A 98 1.04 0.40 -14.43
N ARG A 99 1.52 0.58 -13.19
CA ARG A 99 2.19 1.80 -12.70
C ARG A 99 3.56 1.54 -12.08
N PRO A 100 4.54 1.04 -12.83
CA PRO A 100 5.81 0.56 -12.30
C PRO A 100 6.66 1.63 -11.61
N ASP A 101 6.47 2.91 -11.93
CA ASP A 101 7.28 4.02 -11.44
C ASP A 101 6.67 4.73 -10.23
N ASP A 102 5.38 4.53 -9.93
CA ASP A 102 4.66 5.23 -8.88
C ASP A 102 4.92 4.65 -7.49
N LEU A 103 4.77 5.49 -6.46
CA LEU A 103 4.73 5.06 -5.07
C LEU A 103 3.30 4.84 -4.63
N ILE A 104 2.97 3.62 -4.26
CA ILE A 104 1.60 3.27 -3.90
C ILE A 104 1.56 2.72 -2.47
N GLY A 105 0.63 3.23 -1.66
CA GLY A 105 0.36 2.75 -0.31
C GLY A 105 -1.08 2.26 -0.17
N LEU A 106 -1.35 1.44 0.84
CA LEU A 106 -2.66 0.88 1.12
C LEU A 106 -3.11 1.14 2.55
N VAL A 107 -4.24 1.79 2.67
CA VAL A 107 -4.98 1.96 3.93
C VAL A 107 -6.32 1.27 3.77
N THR A 108 -6.74 0.52 4.77
CA THR A 108 -8.10 -0.01 4.87
C THR A 108 -8.82 0.63 6.03
N PHE A 109 -10.12 0.82 5.91
CA PHE A 109 -10.96 1.31 6.99
C PHE A 109 -12.29 0.56 7.01
N GLY A 110 -12.78 0.33 8.19
CA GLY A 110 -14.10 -0.06 8.57
C GLY A 110 -14.45 0.83 9.76
N GLY A 111 -14.74 0.28 10.93
CA GLY A 111 -14.85 1.06 12.17
C GLY A 111 -13.55 1.76 12.58
N TYR A 112 -12.42 1.22 12.15
CA TYR A 112 -11.07 1.77 12.39
C TYR A 112 -10.27 1.81 11.10
N ALA A 113 -9.40 2.82 10.98
CA ALA A 113 -8.45 2.92 9.87
C ALA A 113 -7.13 2.22 10.20
N SER A 114 -6.60 1.46 9.24
CA SER A 114 -5.34 0.72 9.37
C SER A 114 -4.47 0.86 8.13
N THR A 115 -3.20 1.21 8.32
CA THR A 115 -2.21 1.18 7.22
C THR A 115 -1.78 -0.26 6.99
N ARG A 116 -2.15 -0.84 5.85
CA ARG A 116 -1.76 -2.20 5.44
C ARG A 116 -0.40 -2.23 4.76
N ALA A 117 -0.11 -1.21 3.96
CA ALA A 117 1.19 -1.04 3.36
C ALA A 117 1.56 0.46 3.32
N PRO A 118 2.76 0.86 3.75
CA PRO A 118 3.27 2.21 3.53
C PRO A 118 3.48 2.45 2.04
N LEU A 119 3.76 3.70 1.64
CA LEU A 119 4.15 4.02 0.28
C LEU A 119 5.37 3.18 -0.13
N THR A 120 5.24 2.44 -1.21
CA THR A 120 6.27 1.54 -1.72
C THR A 120 6.29 1.49 -3.24
N ALA A 121 7.47 1.26 -3.80
CA ALA A 121 7.67 0.90 -5.20
C ALA A 121 7.69 -0.65 -5.39
N ASP A 122 7.63 -1.42 -4.30
CA ASP A 122 7.50 -2.88 -4.40
C ASP A 122 6.03 -3.28 -4.59
N HIS A 123 5.59 -3.18 -5.83
CA HIS A 123 4.21 -3.46 -6.22
C HIS A 123 3.83 -4.93 -6.04
N ARG A 124 4.81 -5.84 -6.08
CA ARG A 124 4.54 -7.27 -5.83
C ARG A 124 4.18 -7.51 -4.36
N ALA A 125 4.94 -6.92 -3.45
CA ALA A 125 4.63 -6.97 -2.03
C ALA A 125 3.28 -6.30 -1.73
N LEU A 126 3.01 -5.13 -2.34
CA LEU A 126 1.75 -4.42 -2.18
C LEU A 126 0.54 -5.26 -2.65
N VAL A 127 0.61 -5.86 -3.84
CA VAL A 127 -0.46 -6.74 -4.37
C VAL A 127 -0.65 -7.97 -3.48
N HIS A 128 0.43 -8.53 -2.92
CA HIS A 128 0.32 -9.62 -1.96
C HIS A 128 -0.44 -9.21 -0.70
N VAL A 129 -0.13 -8.04 -0.13
CA VAL A 129 -0.85 -7.47 1.03
C VAL A 129 -2.31 -7.19 0.68
N LEU A 130 -2.58 -6.60 -0.49
CA LEU A 130 -3.94 -6.30 -0.97
C LEU A 130 -4.79 -7.57 -1.08
N LYS A 131 -4.24 -8.66 -1.62
CA LYS A 131 -4.95 -9.94 -1.72
C LYS A 131 -5.31 -10.52 -0.35
N GLY A 132 -4.50 -10.26 0.67
CA GLY A 132 -4.73 -10.68 2.06
C GLY A 132 -5.72 -9.79 2.85
N VAL A 133 -6.25 -8.71 2.26
CA VAL A 133 -7.26 -7.88 2.91
C VAL A 133 -8.58 -8.65 3.01
N GLU A 134 -9.17 -8.66 4.20
CA GLU A 134 -10.45 -9.32 4.48
C GLU A 134 -11.39 -8.35 5.18
N ILE A 135 -12.69 -8.58 5.04
CA ILE A 135 -13.72 -7.85 5.79
C ILE A 135 -13.70 -8.39 7.22
N PRO A 136 -13.55 -7.55 8.26
CA PRO A 136 -13.62 -7.98 9.64
C PRO A 136 -14.97 -8.65 9.92
N ARG A 137 -14.94 -9.80 10.57
CA ARG A 137 -16.16 -10.48 10.98
C ARG A 137 -16.50 -10.07 12.41
N ALA A 138 -17.72 -9.64 12.63
CA ALA A 138 -18.21 -9.38 13.99
C ALA A 138 -18.00 -10.64 14.86
N GLN A 139 -17.26 -10.48 15.95
CA GLN A 139 -17.12 -11.54 16.94
C GLN A 139 -18.46 -11.76 17.64
N THR A 140 -18.86 -13.00 17.78
CA THR A 140 -20.10 -13.35 18.50
C THR A 140 -19.79 -14.07 19.80
N ASP A 141 -20.59 -13.80 20.84
CA ASP A 141 -20.53 -14.54 22.10
C ASP A 141 -21.06 -15.99 21.93
N ALA A 142 -20.97 -16.79 23.00
CA ALA A 142 -21.45 -18.16 22.99
C ALA A 142 -22.99 -18.28 22.76
N GLN A 143 -23.71 -17.17 22.82
CA GLN A 143 -25.14 -17.05 22.55
C GLN A 143 -25.44 -16.51 21.15
N GLY A 144 -24.40 -16.28 20.31
CA GLY A 144 -24.52 -15.78 18.95
C GLY A 144 -24.78 -14.27 18.85
N ARG A 145 -24.60 -13.49 19.97
CA ARG A 145 -24.74 -12.05 19.94
C ARG A 145 -23.42 -11.39 19.56
N PRO A 146 -23.44 -10.35 18.72
CA PRO A 146 -22.22 -9.64 18.36
C PRO A 146 -21.58 -9.02 19.61
N ILE A 147 -20.31 -9.30 19.85
CA ILE A 147 -19.52 -8.75 20.97
C ILE A 147 -18.99 -7.36 20.59
N ASP A 148 -18.58 -7.22 19.34
CA ASP A 148 -18.04 -5.97 18.79
C ASP A 148 -18.65 -5.72 17.42
N GLN A 149 -19.45 -4.65 17.33
CA GLN A 149 -20.03 -4.19 16.06
C GLN A 149 -19.22 -3.05 15.46
N GLU A 150 -18.29 -2.47 16.21
CA GLU A 150 -17.53 -1.29 15.75
C GLU A 150 -16.69 -1.61 14.51
N GLU A 151 -16.14 -2.82 14.39
CA GLU A 151 -15.35 -3.24 13.24
C GLU A 151 -16.16 -3.27 11.93
N THR A 152 -17.48 -3.42 12.02
CA THR A 152 -18.39 -3.47 10.83
C THR A 152 -18.91 -2.10 10.42
N LEU A 153 -18.63 -1.06 11.22
CA LEU A 153 -18.98 0.32 10.94
C LEU A 153 -18.04 0.92 9.89
N THR A 154 -18.32 2.15 9.47
CA THR A 154 -17.59 2.83 8.40
C THR A 154 -17.09 4.20 8.87
N ALA A 155 -15.76 4.35 9.05
CA ALA A 155 -15.10 5.58 9.48
C ALA A 155 -14.34 6.22 8.30
N ILE A 156 -15.05 6.80 7.33
CA ILE A 156 -14.45 7.42 6.13
C ILE A 156 -13.46 8.51 6.50
N GLY A 157 -13.80 9.35 7.49
CA GLY A 157 -12.94 10.44 7.93
C GLY A 157 -11.59 9.98 8.46
N ASP A 158 -11.59 8.95 9.31
CA ASP A 158 -10.36 8.37 9.87
C ASP A 158 -9.53 7.66 8.78
N GLY A 159 -10.21 6.96 7.84
CA GLY A 159 -9.58 6.33 6.67
C GLY A 159 -8.86 7.36 5.81
N LEU A 160 -9.56 8.44 5.44
CA LEU A 160 -9.02 9.52 4.64
C LEU A 160 -7.88 10.25 5.36
N ALA A 161 -8.04 10.59 6.64
CA ALA A 161 -7.00 11.26 7.44
C ALA A 161 -5.73 10.39 7.55
N THR A 162 -5.90 9.06 7.71
CA THR A 162 -4.79 8.11 7.71
C THR A 162 -4.09 8.10 6.35
N GLY A 163 -4.83 8.08 5.24
CA GLY A 163 -4.30 8.18 3.89
C GLY A 163 -3.50 9.46 3.68
N VAL A 164 -4.05 10.62 4.10
CA VAL A 164 -3.36 11.92 4.05
C VAL A 164 -2.05 11.87 4.83
N ALA A 165 -2.05 11.35 6.05
CA ALA A 165 -0.86 11.25 6.88
C ALA A 165 0.25 10.38 6.24
N ARG A 166 -0.08 9.41 5.39
CA ARG A 166 0.93 8.60 4.67
C ARG A 166 1.53 9.31 3.47
N LEU A 167 0.88 10.37 2.97
CA LEU A 167 1.32 11.12 1.80
C LEU A 167 2.05 12.43 2.13
N VAL A 168 1.98 12.90 3.38
CA VAL A 168 2.54 14.21 3.78
C VAL A 168 4.02 14.33 3.39
N ASP A 169 4.82 13.32 3.70
CA ASP A 169 6.27 13.31 3.48
C ASP A 169 6.67 12.52 2.22
N ALA A 170 5.73 12.31 1.29
CA ALA A 170 6.03 11.61 0.04
C ALA A 170 6.97 12.44 -0.83
N GLU A 171 8.02 11.80 -1.39
CA GLU A 171 8.98 12.46 -2.28
C GLU A 171 8.37 13.01 -3.58
N PRO A 172 7.42 12.31 -4.27
CA PRO A 172 6.75 12.86 -5.44
C PRO A 172 5.96 14.13 -5.08
N GLU A 173 6.06 15.16 -5.94
CA GLU A 173 5.29 16.40 -5.79
C GLU A 173 3.79 16.17 -6.01
N THR A 174 3.45 15.32 -6.97
CA THR A 174 2.07 14.93 -7.22
C THR A 174 1.64 13.84 -6.25
N ARG A 175 0.62 14.16 -5.46
CA ARG A 175 0.08 13.28 -4.41
C ARG A 175 -1.42 13.15 -4.57
N ILE A 176 -1.91 11.91 -4.68
CA ILE A 176 -3.33 11.63 -4.83
C ILE A 176 -3.79 10.55 -3.85
N ILE A 177 -5.06 10.61 -3.48
CA ILE A 177 -5.76 9.54 -2.78
C ILE A 177 -6.87 9.01 -3.68
N ILE A 178 -7.00 7.70 -3.75
CA ILE A 178 -8.15 7.01 -4.32
C ILE A 178 -8.93 6.42 -3.14
N LEU A 179 -10.03 7.07 -2.79
CA LEU A 179 -10.92 6.65 -1.71
C LEU A 179 -12.07 5.86 -2.31
N LEU A 180 -12.21 4.61 -1.90
CA LEU A 180 -13.29 3.73 -2.33
C LEU A 180 -14.18 3.37 -1.14
N SER A 181 -15.47 3.69 -1.24
CA SER A 181 -16.48 3.41 -0.22
C SER A 181 -17.87 3.36 -0.84
N ASP A 182 -18.85 2.82 -0.12
CA ASP A 182 -20.27 2.95 -0.43
C ASP A 182 -20.92 4.23 0.13
N GLY A 183 -20.13 5.10 0.76
CA GLY A 183 -20.49 6.50 1.07
C GLY A 183 -21.17 6.76 2.39
N GLU A 184 -21.51 5.76 3.18
CA GLU A 184 -22.14 5.95 4.50
C GLU A 184 -21.08 5.94 5.62
N SER A 185 -20.74 7.13 6.16
CA SER A 185 -19.87 7.25 7.35
C SER A 185 -20.76 7.31 8.58
N ASN A 186 -20.65 6.32 9.47
CA ASN A 186 -21.49 6.20 10.65
C ASN A 186 -20.69 6.16 11.97
N THR A 187 -19.35 6.23 11.89
CA THR A 187 -18.44 6.29 13.02
C THR A 187 -17.16 7.05 12.67
N GLY A 188 -16.25 7.20 13.61
CA GLY A 188 -14.94 7.82 13.43
C GLY A 188 -14.73 9.01 14.38
N ILE A 189 -13.47 9.34 14.63
CA ILE A 189 -13.04 10.49 15.44
C ILE A 189 -12.95 11.75 14.58
N ILE A 190 -12.46 11.59 13.34
CA ILE A 190 -12.28 12.67 12.37
C ILE A 190 -13.45 12.63 11.40
N THR A 191 -14.10 13.80 11.19
CA THR A 191 -15.16 13.85 10.18
C THR A 191 -14.56 13.83 8.77
N PRO A 192 -15.30 13.30 7.77
CA PRO A 192 -14.84 13.29 6.37
C PRO A 192 -14.52 14.69 5.85
N GLU A 193 -15.26 15.72 6.29
CA GLU A 193 -15.02 17.12 5.94
C GLU A 193 -13.70 17.63 6.49
N GLN A 194 -13.36 17.31 7.75
CA GLN A 194 -12.09 17.69 8.39
C GLN A 194 -10.92 17.02 7.67
N ALA A 195 -11.04 15.74 7.32
CA ALA A 195 -10.02 15.02 6.59
C ALA A 195 -9.83 15.58 5.17
N ALA A 196 -10.91 15.94 4.48
CA ALA A 196 -10.86 16.58 3.16
C ALA A 196 -10.22 17.98 3.23
N ASP A 197 -10.53 18.77 4.25
CA ASP A 197 -9.91 20.09 4.46
C ASP A 197 -8.40 19.97 4.72
N ALA A 198 -7.97 18.93 5.45
CA ALA A 198 -6.56 18.63 5.65
C ALA A 198 -5.87 18.24 4.34
N ALA A 199 -6.48 17.36 3.54
CA ALA A 199 -5.98 16.95 2.22
C ALA A 199 -5.81 18.18 1.30
N ALA A 200 -6.82 19.04 1.22
CA ALA A 200 -6.80 20.24 0.39
C ALA A 200 -5.68 21.21 0.80
N LYS A 201 -5.49 21.45 2.10
CA LYS A 201 -4.40 22.31 2.62
C LYS A 201 -3.00 21.79 2.28
N LEU A 202 -2.86 20.46 2.17
CA LEU A 202 -1.60 19.80 1.85
C LEU A 202 -1.40 19.57 0.33
N GLY A 203 -2.34 20.05 -0.50
CA GLY A 203 -2.30 19.89 -1.96
C GLY A 203 -2.49 18.45 -2.40
N ILE A 204 -3.12 17.59 -1.57
CA ILE A 204 -3.41 16.20 -1.89
C ILE A 204 -4.79 16.15 -2.53
N ARG A 205 -4.88 15.64 -3.77
CA ARG A 205 -6.16 15.44 -4.47
C ARG A 205 -6.79 14.12 -4.05
N VAL A 206 -8.10 14.13 -3.82
CA VAL A 206 -8.84 12.93 -3.45
C VAL A 206 -9.85 12.60 -4.55
N TYR A 207 -9.61 11.49 -5.23
CA TYR A 207 -10.57 10.85 -6.12
C TYR A 207 -11.44 9.93 -5.31
N THR A 208 -12.74 10.10 -5.38
CA THR A 208 -13.67 9.26 -4.63
C THR A 208 -14.41 8.35 -5.59
N ILE A 209 -14.43 7.06 -5.28
CA ILE A 209 -15.15 6.04 -6.02
C ILE A 209 -16.27 5.53 -5.13
N GLY A 210 -17.49 5.87 -5.48
CA GLY A 210 -18.69 5.39 -4.81
C GLY A 210 -19.15 4.07 -5.43
N VAL A 211 -19.21 3.01 -4.61
CA VAL A 211 -19.51 1.65 -5.06
C VAL A 211 -20.88 1.24 -4.58
N GLY A 212 -21.76 0.86 -5.49
CA GLY A 212 -23.08 0.35 -5.17
C GLY A 212 -24.24 1.17 -5.74
N SER A 213 -25.43 0.81 -5.32
CA SER A 213 -26.67 1.49 -5.73
C SER A 213 -27.71 1.43 -4.63
N ASN A 214 -28.70 2.33 -4.65
CA ASN A 214 -29.86 2.30 -3.74
C ASN A 214 -30.88 1.23 -4.15
N ALA A 215 -30.45 0.12 -4.75
CA ALA A 215 -31.28 -0.99 -5.16
C ALA A 215 -31.19 -2.16 -4.14
N ARG A 216 -32.06 -3.15 -4.34
CA ARG A 216 -31.94 -4.40 -3.58
C ARG A 216 -30.69 -5.14 -4.02
N THR A 217 -29.76 -5.28 -3.08
CA THR A 217 -28.41 -5.80 -3.31
C THR A 217 -28.32 -7.24 -2.81
N PRO A 218 -27.74 -8.17 -3.59
CA PRO A 218 -27.55 -9.56 -3.18
C PRO A 218 -26.37 -9.70 -2.19
N PHE A 219 -26.55 -10.54 -1.16
CA PHE A 219 -25.55 -10.91 -0.18
C PHE A 219 -25.50 -12.42 -0.01
N LYS A 220 -24.32 -13.00 0.22
CA LYS A 220 -24.19 -14.38 0.64
C LYS A 220 -24.69 -14.53 2.09
N THR A 221 -25.58 -15.47 2.29
CA THR A 221 -26.08 -15.83 3.63
C THR A 221 -26.16 -17.35 3.76
N ARG A 222 -26.45 -17.84 4.95
CA ARG A 222 -26.69 -19.27 5.18
C ARG A 222 -28.11 -19.47 5.64
N ASP A 223 -28.74 -20.49 5.08
CA ASP A 223 -30.06 -20.93 5.50
C ASP A 223 -30.00 -21.64 6.89
N LEU A 224 -31.17 -22.01 7.42
CA LEU A 224 -31.29 -22.73 8.69
C LEU A 224 -30.57 -24.09 8.69
N PHE A 225 -30.21 -24.62 7.53
CA PHE A 225 -29.50 -25.88 7.35
C PHE A 225 -27.99 -25.67 7.06
N GLY A 226 -27.50 -24.43 7.16
CA GLY A 226 -26.10 -24.07 6.95
C GLY A 226 -25.69 -24.02 5.45
N ARG A 227 -26.65 -24.09 4.49
CA ARG A 227 -26.35 -24.01 3.05
C ARG A 227 -26.22 -22.55 2.65
N GLU A 228 -25.23 -22.29 1.79
CA GLU A 228 -25.07 -20.95 1.21
C GLU A 228 -26.25 -20.63 0.30
N THR A 229 -26.85 -19.47 0.52
CA THR A 229 -27.97 -18.94 -0.26
C THR A 229 -27.74 -17.44 -0.46
N ILE A 230 -28.45 -16.85 -1.43
CA ILE A 230 -28.38 -15.40 -1.68
C ILE A 230 -29.63 -14.76 -1.12
N ALA A 231 -29.44 -13.81 -0.20
CA ALA A 231 -30.49 -12.93 0.31
C ALA A 231 -30.33 -11.54 -0.30
N TYR A 232 -31.45 -10.83 -0.44
CA TYR A 232 -31.47 -9.47 -0.96
C TYR A 232 -31.79 -8.51 0.19
N ALA A 233 -30.89 -7.55 0.44
CA ALA A 233 -31.11 -6.47 1.39
C ALA A 233 -31.14 -5.11 0.69
N ASN A 234 -31.79 -4.12 1.29
CA ASN A 234 -31.68 -2.76 0.82
C ASN A 234 -30.31 -2.20 1.23
N ALA A 235 -29.52 -1.75 0.26
CA ALA A 235 -28.30 -1.00 0.52
C ALA A 235 -28.65 0.49 0.55
N THR A 236 -28.13 1.20 1.53
CA THR A 236 -28.09 2.66 1.55
C THR A 236 -26.80 3.11 0.90
N PHE A 237 -26.88 4.10 0.01
CA PHE A 237 -25.73 4.64 -0.68
C PHE A 237 -25.83 6.17 -0.69
N ASP A 238 -24.93 6.84 0.02
CA ASP A 238 -24.86 8.30 0.09
C ASP A 238 -23.68 8.84 -0.71
N GLU A 239 -23.98 9.33 -1.91
CA GLU A 239 -22.98 9.96 -2.77
C GLU A 239 -22.60 11.36 -2.30
N THR A 240 -23.41 12.00 -1.46
CA THR A 240 -23.26 13.43 -1.12
C THR A 240 -21.93 13.70 -0.46
N GLN A 241 -21.55 12.84 0.49
CA GLN A 241 -20.31 12.96 1.24
C GLN A 241 -19.09 12.73 0.34
N LEU A 242 -19.10 11.70 -0.50
CA LEU A 242 -18.00 11.40 -1.43
C LEU A 242 -17.82 12.51 -2.47
N LYS A 243 -18.91 13.08 -2.99
CA LYS A 243 -18.89 14.24 -3.90
C LYS A 243 -18.31 15.48 -3.22
N SER A 244 -18.66 15.72 -1.94
CA SER A 244 -18.13 16.83 -1.15
C SER A 244 -16.61 16.70 -0.97
N ILE A 245 -16.12 15.53 -0.58
CA ILE A 245 -14.68 15.25 -0.41
C ILE A 245 -13.93 15.53 -1.72
N ALA A 246 -14.38 14.96 -2.83
CA ALA A 246 -13.75 15.13 -4.14
C ALA A 246 -13.70 16.61 -4.56
N SER A 247 -14.81 17.34 -4.42
CA SER A 247 -14.88 18.74 -4.82
C SER A 247 -13.97 19.64 -4.00
N LYS A 248 -13.89 19.45 -2.68
CA LYS A 248 -13.02 20.19 -1.77
C LYS A 248 -11.54 20.04 -2.07
N THR A 249 -11.14 18.87 -2.56
CA THR A 249 -9.74 18.50 -2.80
C THR A 249 -9.30 18.63 -4.26
N SER A 250 -10.12 19.27 -5.11
CA SER A 250 -9.88 19.37 -6.57
C SER A 250 -9.73 18.02 -7.26
N GLY A 251 -10.28 16.98 -6.67
CA GLY A 251 -10.42 15.64 -7.26
C GLY A 251 -11.73 15.49 -8.03
N ARG A 252 -12.14 14.24 -8.23
CA ARG A 252 -13.37 13.91 -8.93
C ARG A 252 -14.07 12.71 -8.29
N TYR A 253 -15.39 12.72 -8.32
CA TYR A 253 -16.24 11.60 -7.87
C TYR A 253 -16.60 10.71 -9.07
N PHE A 254 -16.56 9.39 -8.86
CA PHE A 254 -16.96 8.36 -9.80
C PHE A 254 -18.03 7.48 -9.16
N SER A 255 -19.14 7.26 -9.87
CA SER A 255 -20.18 6.31 -9.44
C SER A 255 -20.00 4.99 -10.16
N VAL A 256 -19.81 3.92 -9.42
CA VAL A 256 -19.54 2.57 -9.94
C VAL A 256 -20.68 1.63 -9.54
N ARG A 257 -21.30 0.99 -10.52
CA ARG A 257 -22.43 0.08 -10.33
C ARG A 257 -22.16 -1.34 -10.83
N ASP A 258 -21.06 -1.54 -11.52
CA ASP A 258 -20.62 -2.82 -12.08
C ASP A 258 -19.10 -2.90 -12.14
N HIS A 259 -18.59 -4.06 -12.49
CA HIS A 259 -17.17 -4.34 -12.59
C HIS A 259 -16.47 -3.42 -13.60
N ASP A 260 -17.05 -3.25 -14.79
CA ASP A 260 -16.43 -2.48 -15.88
C ASP A 260 -16.35 -0.99 -15.53
N GLY A 261 -17.32 -0.48 -14.77
CA GLY A 261 -17.33 0.88 -14.26
C GLY A 261 -16.17 1.17 -13.31
N LEU A 262 -15.73 0.18 -12.53
CA LEU A 262 -14.57 0.35 -11.64
C LEU A 262 -13.25 0.44 -12.44
N GLU A 263 -13.05 -0.43 -13.43
CA GLU A 263 -11.89 -0.33 -14.33
C GLU A 263 -11.88 1.02 -15.06
N ALA A 264 -13.00 1.42 -15.64
CA ALA A 264 -13.12 2.71 -16.35
C ALA A 264 -12.82 3.91 -15.45
N ALA A 265 -13.27 3.91 -14.19
CA ALA A 265 -12.98 4.97 -13.23
C ALA A 265 -11.48 5.08 -12.93
N LEU A 266 -10.79 3.96 -12.73
CA LEU A 266 -9.34 3.94 -12.49
C LEU A 266 -8.53 4.38 -13.73
N ASP A 267 -8.96 3.98 -14.92
CA ASP A 267 -8.34 4.40 -16.19
C ASP A 267 -8.52 5.91 -16.40
N GLU A 268 -9.68 6.45 -16.08
CA GLU A 268 -9.92 7.89 -16.16
C GLU A 268 -9.08 8.68 -15.16
N ILE A 269 -8.93 8.22 -13.92
CA ILE A 269 -8.02 8.80 -12.92
C ILE A 269 -6.59 8.81 -13.46
N ASN A 270 -6.15 7.71 -14.06
CA ASN A 270 -4.84 7.60 -14.70
C ASN A 270 -4.64 8.66 -15.78
N SER A 271 -5.61 8.79 -16.69
CA SER A 271 -5.57 9.76 -17.77
C SER A 271 -5.52 11.22 -17.26
N LEU A 272 -6.33 11.52 -16.23
CA LEU A 272 -6.37 12.87 -15.63
C LEU A 272 -5.03 13.28 -15.02
N GLU A 273 -4.35 12.37 -14.33
CA GLU A 273 -3.08 12.67 -13.69
C GLU A 273 -1.93 12.75 -14.69
N THR A 274 -1.87 11.86 -15.68
CA THR A 274 -0.86 11.92 -16.76
C THR A 274 -0.97 13.24 -17.53
N THR A 275 -2.18 13.66 -17.91
CA THR A 275 -2.40 14.91 -18.63
C THR A 275 -1.99 16.15 -17.82
N ARG A 276 -2.12 16.11 -16.48
CA ARG A 276 -1.71 17.23 -15.60
C ARG A 276 -0.22 17.33 -15.48
N ILE A 277 0.49 16.23 -15.29
CA ILE A 277 1.95 16.18 -15.24
C ILE A 277 2.54 16.74 -16.53
N ASP A 278 2.04 16.35 -17.69
CA ASP A 278 2.49 16.86 -18.97
C ASP A 278 2.31 18.39 -19.09
N ARG A 279 1.21 18.94 -18.55
CA ARG A 279 1.00 20.41 -18.57
C ARG A 279 1.96 21.15 -17.64
N GLU A 280 2.28 20.60 -16.47
CA GLU A 280 3.20 21.22 -15.51
C GLU A 280 4.66 21.22 -16.03
N ILE A 281 5.05 20.23 -16.83
CA ILE A 281 6.39 20.15 -17.41
C ILE A 281 6.58 21.16 -18.57
N TYR A 282 5.52 21.52 -19.29
CA TYR A 282 5.59 22.39 -20.48
C TYR A 282 5.17 23.85 -20.20
N GLN A 283 4.96 24.26 -18.97
CA GLN A 283 4.78 25.65 -18.51
C GLN A 283 6.06 26.18 -17.87
#